data_b4d24b3d92fe4df9c6ee40851d7e8253
#
_entry.id   b4d24b3d92fe4df9c6ee40851d7e8253
#
_cell.length_a   1.000
_cell.length_b   1.000
_cell.length_c   1.000
_cell.angle_alpha   90.00
_cell.angle_beta   90.00
_cell.angle_gamma   90.00
#
_symmetry.space_group_name_H-M   'P 1'
#
loop_
_entity.id
_entity.type
_entity.pdbx_description
1 polymer ?
#
loop_
_entity_poly.entity_id
_entity_poly.type
_entity_poly.pdbx_seq_one_letter_code
_entity_poly.pdbx_strand_id
1 'polypeptide(L)'
;EFNIEIFTQKKNENFKKIITINDDSSKDSLNFLNQSISYLVFLPEMERLFQSSPSYRRNFLDRLIFSSRNDYNRLINKYKKSLIERNKILQSYNFDDDWLNRIESEICLLGLEIYKLRNLQLNTLNIELNNMKNDHNFQFDVKLKIKDDFENTEINFEEYMSNLINSRAYDKQF
;
A
#
# COMPACT_ATOMS: atom_id res chain seq x y z
N GLU A 1 17.41 25.56 3.01
CA GLU A 1 16.28 25.97 2.16
C GLU A 1 16.41 25.22 0.84
N PHE A 2 15.30 24.57 0.38
CA PHE A 2 15.28 23.84 -0.88
C PHE A 2 14.37 24.58 -1.85
N ASN A 3 14.83 24.81 -3.06
CA ASN A 3 13.99 25.27 -4.15
C ASN A 3 13.45 24.04 -4.90
N ILE A 4 12.12 23.87 -4.90
CA ILE A 4 11.45 22.76 -5.59
C ILE A 4 10.63 23.34 -6.73
N GLU A 5 10.97 22.96 -7.95
CA GLU A 5 10.22 23.36 -9.13
C GLU A 5 9.52 22.15 -9.75
N ILE A 6 8.30 22.37 -10.20
CA ILE A 6 7.51 21.37 -10.88
C ILE A 6 7.02 21.97 -12.19
N PHE A 7 7.45 21.39 -13.28
CA PHE A 7 7.03 21.83 -14.60
C PHE A 7 6.72 20.65 -15.52
N THR A 8 6.02 20.93 -16.61
CA THR A 8 5.66 19.94 -17.60
C THR A 8 6.44 20.19 -18.87
N GLN A 9 7.18 19.20 -19.33
CA GLN A 9 7.92 19.25 -20.57
C GLN A 9 7.21 18.38 -21.62
N LYS A 10 6.96 18.96 -22.81
CA LYS A 10 6.46 18.22 -23.96
C LYS A 10 7.61 17.45 -24.60
N LYS A 11 7.48 16.11 -24.64
CA LYS A 11 8.43 15.24 -25.35
C LYS A 11 7.64 14.40 -26.36
N ASN A 12 7.82 14.70 -27.64
CA ASN A 12 6.97 14.21 -28.73
C ASN A 12 5.50 14.62 -28.50
N GLU A 13 4.55 13.68 -28.58
CA GLU A 13 3.13 13.93 -28.32
C GLU A 13 2.72 13.81 -26.84
N ASN A 14 3.65 13.40 -25.97
CA ASN A 14 3.39 13.19 -24.55
C ASN A 14 3.93 14.32 -23.67
N PHE A 15 3.20 14.64 -22.61
CA PHE A 15 3.66 15.57 -21.58
C PHE A 15 4.31 14.79 -20.45
N LYS A 16 5.55 15.15 -20.09
CA LYS A 16 6.27 14.58 -18.96
C LYS A 16 6.37 15.62 -17.85
N LYS A 17 5.90 15.25 -16.65
CA LYS A 17 6.11 16.03 -15.44
C LYS A 17 7.57 15.88 -14.99
N ILE A 18 8.25 16.99 -14.78
CA ILE A 18 9.62 17.06 -14.26
C ILE A 18 9.57 17.78 -12.91
N ILE A 19 10.30 17.25 -11.96
CA ILE A 19 10.50 17.84 -10.63
C ILE A 19 11.99 18.06 -10.50
N THR A 20 12.39 19.27 -10.14
CA THR A 20 13.77 19.63 -9.83
C THR A 20 13.89 20.11 -8.40
N ILE A 21 15.03 19.85 -7.80
CA ILE A 21 15.39 20.29 -6.45
C ILE A 21 16.72 21.02 -6.58
N ASN A 22 16.73 22.32 -6.33
CA ASN A 22 17.90 23.16 -6.59
C ASN A 22 18.48 22.92 -8.01
N ASP A 23 17.61 22.94 -9.02
CA ASP A 23 17.93 22.70 -10.44
C ASP A 23 18.37 21.26 -10.79
N ASP A 24 18.41 20.33 -9.82
CA ASP A 24 18.75 18.94 -10.05
C ASP A 24 17.49 18.07 -10.18
N SER A 25 17.38 17.33 -11.30
CA SER A 25 16.29 16.36 -11.57
C SER A 25 16.75 14.91 -11.41
N SER A 26 17.89 14.68 -10.80
CA SER A 26 18.44 13.33 -10.59
C SER A 26 17.50 12.48 -9.73
N LYS A 27 17.61 11.16 -9.92
CA LYS A 27 16.83 10.20 -9.12
C LYS A 27 17.22 10.27 -7.64
N ASP A 28 18.48 10.62 -7.35
CA ASP A 28 19.00 10.70 -5.98
C ASP A 28 18.43 11.91 -5.25
N SER A 29 18.35 13.07 -5.91
CA SER A 29 17.70 14.26 -5.36
C SER A 29 16.21 14.03 -5.12
N LEU A 30 15.52 13.36 -6.02
CA LEU A 30 14.10 12.98 -5.82
C LEU A 30 13.94 11.99 -4.66
N ASN A 31 14.83 11.02 -4.52
CA ASN A 31 14.82 10.08 -3.38
C ASN A 31 15.08 10.80 -2.07
N PHE A 32 16.04 11.73 -2.04
CA PHE A 32 16.31 12.56 -0.89
C PHE A 32 15.09 13.38 -0.47
N LEU A 33 14.40 14.02 -1.43
CA LEU A 33 13.17 14.77 -1.17
C LEU A 33 12.10 13.86 -0.54
N ASN A 34 11.86 12.70 -1.13
CA ASN A 34 10.88 11.73 -0.63
C ASN A 34 11.23 11.19 0.76
N GLN A 35 12.50 11.19 1.15
CA GLN A 35 12.93 10.80 2.49
C GLN A 35 12.85 11.95 3.50
N SER A 36 12.98 13.19 3.04
CA SER A 36 13.05 14.37 3.89
C SER A 36 11.67 14.99 4.16
N ILE A 37 10.71 14.79 3.28
CA ILE A 37 9.38 15.40 3.36
C ILE A 37 8.31 14.31 3.29
N SER A 38 7.48 14.24 4.32
CA SER A 38 6.24 13.50 4.24
C SER A 38 5.04 14.47 4.30
N TYR A 39 4.02 14.17 3.52
CA TYR A 39 2.83 15.00 3.47
C TYR A 39 1.57 14.14 3.44
N LEU A 40 0.54 14.63 4.08
CA LEU A 40 -0.78 14.07 4.04
C LEU A 40 -1.76 15.14 3.53
N VAL A 41 -2.50 14.81 2.49
CA VAL A 41 -3.49 15.72 1.91
C VAL A 41 -4.88 15.21 2.28
N PHE A 42 -5.66 16.05 2.94
CA PHE A 42 -7.07 15.81 3.20
C PHE A 42 -7.90 16.54 2.14
N LEU A 43 -8.69 15.78 1.42
CA LEU A 43 -9.61 16.30 0.40
C LEU A 43 -11.06 16.20 0.91
N PRO A 44 -11.98 17.07 0.47
CA PRO A 44 -13.39 17.00 0.88
C PRO A 44 -14.02 15.63 0.63
N GLU A 45 -13.61 14.92 -0.44
CA GLU A 45 -14.11 13.58 -0.76
C GLU A 45 -13.73 12.54 0.30
N MET A 46 -12.72 12.79 1.13
CA MET A 46 -12.30 11.90 2.21
C MET A 46 -13.29 11.85 3.37
N GLU A 47 -14.21 12.80 3.50
CA GLU A 47 -15.32 12.73 4.46
C GLU A 47 -16.16 11.46 4.26
N ARG A 48 -16.21 10.95 3.03
CA ARG A 48 -16.94 9.72 2.68
C ARG A 48 -16.05 8.48 2.63
N LEU A 49 -14.91 8.49 3.33
CA LEU A 49 -13.94 7.40 3.30
C LEU A 49 -14.58 6.02 3.55
N PHE A 50 -15.44 5.91 4.55
CA PHE A 50 -16.08 4.64 4.92
C PHE A 50 -17.19 4.21 3.96
N GLN A 51 -17.74 5.11 3.15
CA GLN A 51 -18.69 4.82 2.08
C GLN A 51 -18.00 4.46 0.76
N SER A 52 -16.69 4.71 0.67
CA SER A 52 -15.89 4.48 -0.52
C SER A 52 -15.54 3.00 -0.71
N SER A 53 -14.99 2.65 -1.87
CA SER A 53 -14.57 1.29 -2.19
C SER A 53 -13.48 0.78 -1.22
N PRO A 54 -13.35 -0.54 -1.02
CA PRO A 54 -12.28 -1.12 -0.20
C PRO A 54 -10.88 -0.70 -0.65
N SER A 55 -10.66 -0.54 -1.96
CA SER A 55 -9.37 -0.08 -2.51
C SER A 55 -9.05 1.35 -2.10
N TYR A 56 -10.06 2.24 -2.09
CA TYR A 56 -9.88 3.62 -1.66
C TYR A 56 -9.53 3.70 -0.16
N ARG A 57 -10.22 2.93 0.69
CA ARG A 57 -9.92 2.84 2.12
C ARG A 57 -8.52 2.29 2.39
N ARG A 58 -8.10 1.25 1.66
CA ARG A 58 -6.71 0.73 1.75
C ARG A 58 -5.68 1.78 1.34
N ASN A 59 -5.91 2.47 0.22
CA ASN A 59 -5.01 3.52 -0.24
C ASN A 59 -4.88 4.67 0.76
N PHE A 60 -5.95 5.03 1.45
CA PHE A 60 -5.89 6.03 2.52
C PHE A 60 -5.00 5.57 3.68
N LEU A 61 -5.21 4.35 4.18
CA LEU A 61 -4.39 3.76 5.24
C LEU A 61 -2.92 3.65 4.82
N ASP A 62 -2.66 3.22 3.58
CA ASP A 62 -1.31 3.11 3.03
C ASP A 62 -0.60 4.48 2.95
N ARG A 63 -1.34 5.56 2.66
CA ARG A 63 -0.78 6.93 2.69
C ARG A 63 -0.40 7.37 4.11
N LEU A 64 -1.20 7.02 5.12
CA LEU A 64 -0.87 7.29 6.53
C LEU A 64 0.42 6.58 6.93
N ILE A 65 0.56 5.30 6.57
CA ILE A 65 1.78 4.54 6.85
C ILE A 65 2.97 5.14 6.12
N PHE A 66 2.81 5.47 4.83
CA PHE A 66 3.88 6.08 4.03
C PHE A 66 4.34 7.42 4.60
N SER A 67 3.44 8.23 5.18
CA SER A 67 3.83 9.51 5.80
C SER A 67 4.74 9.34 7.02
N SER A 68 4.72 8.18 7.67
CA SER A 68 5.57 7.85 8.83
C SER A 68 6.74 6.91 8.49
N ARG A 69 6.67 6.20 7.35
CA ARG A 69 7.64 5.18 6.95
C ARG A 69 7.95 5.25 5.45
N ASN A 70 9.06 5.84 5.11
CA ASN A 70 9.47 6.06 3.71
C ASN A 70 9.73 4.76 2.93
N ASP A 71 10.12 3.67 3.62
CA ASP A 71 10.35 2.35 3.01
C ASP A 71 9.05 1.63 2.61
N TYR A 72 7.90 2.02 3.18
CA TYR A 72 6.62 1.37 2.95
C TYR A 72 6.19 1.39 1.48
N ASN A 73 6.45 2.48 0.76
CA ASN A 73 6.12 2.57 -0.66
C ASN A 73 6.90 1.54 -1.50
N ARG A 74 8.17 1.27 -1.14
CA ARG A 74 8.98 0.24 -1.80
C ARG A 74 8.39 -1.15 -1.55
N LEU A 75 7.95 -1.42 -0.33
CA LEU A 75 7.30 -2.67 0.06
C LEU A 75 6.02 -2.91 -0.75
N ILE A 76 5.12 -1.93 -0.80
CA ILE A 76 3.86 -1.99 -1.58
C ILE A 76 4.14 -2.19 -3.07
N ASN A 77 5.11 -1.48 -3.64
CA ASN A 77 5.44 -1.60 -5.05
C ASN A 77 6.03 -2.98 -5.39
N LYS A 78 6.86 -3.53 -4.51
CA LYS A 78 7.40 -4.89 -4.64
C LYS A 78 6.27 -5.93 -4.60
N TYR A 79 5.38 -5.83 -3.63
CA TYR A 79 4.20 -6.70 -3.53
C TYR A 79 3.33 -6.65 -4.79
N LYS A 80 2.98 -5.44 -5.29
CA LYS A 80 2.21 -5.28 -6.53
C LYS A 80 2.91 -5.89 -7.75
N LYS A 81 4.24 -5.73 -7.83
CA LYS A 81 5.03 -6.32 -8.92
C LYS A 81 4.97 -7.84 -8.89
N SER A 82 5.14 -8.47 -7.72
CA SER A 82 5.05 -9.92 -7.57
C SER A 82 3.65 -10.45 -7.90
N LEU A 83 2.58 -9.72 -7.55
CA LEU A 83 1.21 -10.08 -7.97
C LEU A 83 1.03 -10.04 -9.50
N ILE A 84 1.54 -9.01 -10.17
CA ILE A 84 1.49 -8.90 -11.64
C ILE A 84 2.28 -10.05 -12.28
N GLU A 85 3.44 -10.38 -11.73
CA GLU A 85 4.28 -11.47 -12.22
C GLU A 85 3.58 -12.83 -12.05
N ARG A 86 3.00 -13.09 -10.87
CA ARG A 86 2.17 -14.27 -10.62
C ARG A 86 1.06 -14.42 -11.66
N ASN A 87 0.30 -13.36 -11.93
CA ASN A 87 -0.78 -13.41 -12.91
C ASN A 87 -0.26 -13.73 -14.32
N LYS A 88 0.87 -13.15 -14.74
CA LYS A 88 1.51 -13.47 -16.03
C LYS A 88 1.94 -14.94 -16.13
N ILE A 89 2.49 -15.49 -15.03
CA ILE A 89 2.88 -16.90 -14.98
C ILE A 89 1.63 -17.78 -15.13
N LEU A 90 0.57 -17.52 -14.36
CA LEU A 90 -0.68 -18.28 -14.43
C LEU A 90 -1.36 -18.26 -15.80
N GLN A 91 -1.24 -17.15 -16.53
CA GLN A 91 -1.78 -17.00 -17.90
C GLN A 91 -0.91 -17.67 -18.98
N SER A 92 0.32 -18.04 -18.69
CA SER A 92 1.19 -18.74 -19.65
C SER A 92 0.73 -20.18 -19.84
N TYR A 93 0.84 -20.69 -21.10
CA TYR A 93 0.39 -22.05 -21.44
C TYR A 93 1.22 -23.13 -20.74
N ASN A 94 2.54 -22.92 -20.64
CA ASN A 94 3.47 -23.76 -19.91
C ASN A 94 4.18 -22.90 -18.88
N PHE A 95 3.88 -23.07 -17.60
CA PHE A 95 4.57 -22.36 -16.55
C PHE A 95 5.35 -23.34 -15.64
N ASP A 96 6.41 -22.82 -15.07
CA ASP A 96 7.25 -23.53 -14.10
C ASP A 96 6.60 -23.40 -12.71
N ASP A 97 6.18 -24.52 -12.14
CA ASP A 97 5.58 -24.58 -10.82
C ASP A 97 6.56 -24.11 -9.72
N ASP A 98 7.85 -24.40 -9.86
CA ASP A 98 8.86 -23.98 -8.88
C ASP A 98 9.00 -22.45 -8.89
N TRP A 99 8.96 -21.85 -10.07
CA TRP A 99 8.98 -20.39 -10.18
C TRP A 99 7.72 -19.77 -9.59
N LEU A 100 6.54 -20.30 -9.91
CA LEU A 100 5.28 -19.85 -9.33
C LEU A 100 5.29 -19.94 -7.79
N ASN A 101 5.76 -21.06 -7.23
CA ASN A 101 5.86 -21.23 -5.80
C ASN A 101 6.80 -20.21 -5.14
N ARG A 102 7.90 -19.84 -5.78
CA ARG A 102 8.82 -18.80 -5.29
C ARG A 102 8.15 -17.43 -5.27
N ILE A 103 7.44 -17.06 -6.34
CA ILE A 103 6.73 -15.79 -6.42
C ILE A 103 5.60 -15.72 -5.38
N GLU A 104 4.84 -16.80 -5.19
CA GLU A 104 3.79 -16.87 -4.17
C GLU A 104 4.35 -16.81 -2.75
N SER A 105 5.49 -17.45 -2.50
CA SER A 105 6.20 -17.32 -1.21
C SER A 105 6.62 -15.85 -0.96
N GLU A 106 7.12 -15.16 -1.97
CA GLU A 106 7.45 -13.73 -1.86
C GLU A 106 6.21 -12.87 -1.61
N ILE A 107 5.10 -13.15 -2.30
CA ILE A 107 3.82 -12.47 -2.07
C ILE A 107 3.35 -12.66 -0.63
N CYS A 108 3.44 -13.88 -0.08
CA CYS A 108 3.09 -14.16 1.31
C CYS A 108 3.91 -13.34 2.29
N LEU A 109 5.24 -13.34 2.16
CA LEU A 109 6.14 -12.60 3.06
C LEU A 109 5.86 -11.10 3.03
N LEU A 110 5.76 -10.53 1.83
CA LEU A 110 5.48 -9.10 1.64
C LEU A 110 4.06 -8.73 2.13
N GLY A 111 3.08 -9.59 1.85
CA GLY A 111 1.69 -9.39 2.27
C GLY A 111 1.53 -9.41 3.79
N LEU A 112 2.20 -10.34 4.49
CA LEU A 112 2.20 -10.41 5.95
C LEU A 112 2.86 -9.18 6.58
N GLU A 113 3.95 -8.68 6.00
CA GLU A 113 4.58 -7.46 6.48
C GLU A 113 3.68 -6.24 6.29
N ILE A 114 3.04 -6.11 5.13
CA ILE A 114 2.05 -5.05 4.86
C ILE A 114 0.88 -5.14 5.85
N TYR A 115 0.34 -6.33 6.08
CA TYR A 115 -0.76 -6.55 7.02
C TYR A 115 -0.38 -6.14 8.44
N LYS A 116 0.80 -6.54 8.91
CA LYS A 116 1.34 -6.14 10.22
C LYS A 116 1.45 -4.62 10.36
N LEU A 117 1.97 -3.94 9.34
CA LEU A 117 2.11 -2.48 9.36
C LEU A 117 0.76 -1.76 9.33
N ARG A 118 -0.22 -2.27 8.59
CA ARG A 118 -1.59 -1.75 8.58
C ARG A 118 -2.26 -1.91 9.94
N ASN A 119 -2.12 -3.06 10.60
CA ASN A 119 -2.65 -3.27 11.94
C ASN A 119 -1.99 -2.35 12.97
N LEU A 120 -0.68 -2.16 12.90
CA LEU A 120 0.04 -1.23 13.76
C LEU A 120 -0.51 0.20 13.60
N GLN A 121 -0.71 0.65 12.36
CA GLN A 121 -1.29 1.98 12.09
C GLN A 121 -2.72 2.10 12.60
N LEU A 122 -3.55 1.06 12.44
CA LEU A 122 -4.92 1.05 12.98
C LEU A 122 -4.94 1.08 14.50
N ASN A 123 -4.02 0.39 15.15
CA ASN A 123 -3.89 0.45 16.61
C ASN A 123 -3.55 1.86 17.08
N THR A 124 -2.63 2.55 16.40
CA THR A 124 -2.31 3.95 16.67
C THR A 124 -3.55 4.83 16.51
N LEU A 125 -4.29 4.69 15.41
CA LEU A 125 -5.52 5.44 15.18
C LEU A 125 -6.60 5.15 16.24
N ASN A 126 -6.75 3.90 16.67
CA ASN A 126 -7.70 3.54 17.72
C ASN A 126 -7.33 4.16 19.08
N ILE A 127 -6.04 4.27 19.40
CA ILE A 127 -5.56 4.97 20.61
C ILE A 127 -5.96 6.45 20.53
N GLU A 128 -5.70 7.10 19.39
CA GLU A 128 -6.05 8.52 19.22
C GLU A 128 -7.57 8.75 19.26
N LEU A 129 -8.37 7.87 18.67
CA LEU A 129 -9.83 7.94 18.76
C LEU A 129 -10.32 7.83 20.22
N ASN A 130 -9.70 6.97 21.03
CA ASN A 130 -10.02 6.86 22.45
C ASN A 130 -9.62 8.12 23.23
N ASN A 131 -8.46 8.71 22.93
CA ASN A 131 -8.02 9.97 23.51
C ASN A 131 -9.03 11.09 23.18
N MET A 132 -9.39 11.25 21.90
CA MET A 132 -10.39 12.22 21.48
C MET A 132 -11.76 12.02 22.12
N LYS A 133 -12.19 10.76 22.34
CA LYS A 133 -13.43 10.46 23.05
C LYS A 133 -13.39 11.01 24.48
N ASN A 134 -12.29 10.79 25.19
CA ASN A 134 -12.14 11.24 26.57
C ASN A 134 -12.08 12.78 26.66
N ASP A 135 -11.36 13.42 25.75
CA ASP A 135 -11.18 14.87 25.73
C ASP A 135 -12.47 15.65 25.37
N HIS A 136 -13.30 15.07 24.49
CA HIS A 136 -14.50 15.72 23.95
C HIS A 136 -15.82 15.10 24.45
N ASN A 137 -15.76 14.14 25.36
CA ASN A 137 -16.95 13.51 25.97
C ASN A 137 -17.94 12.89 24.95
N PHE A 138 -17.40 12.26 23.87
CA PHE A 138 -18.26 11.59 22.90
C PHE A 138 -18.98 10.38 23.51
N GLN A 139 -20.30 10.28 23.24
CA GLN A 139 -21.16 9.23 23.82
C GLN A 139 -21.08 7.88 23.07
N PHE A 140 -20.24 7.75 22.04
CA PHE A 140 -20.15 6.54 21.21
C PHE A 140 -18.72 6.01 21.15
N ASP A 141 -18.62 4.70 21.01
CA ASP A 141 -17.36 4.01 20.81
C ASP A 141 -17.12 3.75 19.32
N VAL A 142 -15.94 4.11 18.85
CA VAL A 142 -15.51 3.83 17.48
C VAL A 142 -14.27 2.96 17.54
N LYS A 143 -14.29 1.84 16.78
CA LYS A 143 -13.14 0.96 16.63
C LYS A 143 -12.91 0.64 15.16
N LEU A 144 -11.72 0.94 14.70
CA LEU A 144 -11.26 0.63 13.34
C LEU A 144 -10.70 -0.79 13.31
N LYS A 145 -11.10 -1.58 12.31
CA LYS A 145 -10.59 -2.94 12.07
C LYS A 145 -10.34 -3.15 10.57
N ILE A 146 -9.36 -3.97 10.22
CA ILE A 146 -9.28 -4.56 8.89
C ILE A 146 -10.37 -5.63 8.82
N LYS A 147 -11.19 -5.59 7.76
CA LYS A 147 -12.05 -6.70 7.40
C LYS A 147 -11.24 -7.60 6.48
N ASP A 148 -10.94 -8.79 6.94
CA ASP A 148 -10.28 -9.85 6.18
C ASP A 148 -11.15 -11.11 6.21
N ASP A 149 -10.80 -12.05 5.35
CA ASP A 149 -11.49 -13.35 5.22
C ASP A 149 -10.75 -14.46 5.97
N PHE A 150 -9.78 -14.09 6.83
CA PHE A 150 -9.04 -15.04 7.64
C PHE A 150 -9.81 -15.36 8.93
N GLU A 151 -9.93 -16.63 9.23
CA GLU A 151 -10.67 -17.12 10.39
C GLU A 151 -9.95 -16.82 11.72
N ASN A 152 -8.63 -16.64 11.68
CA ASN A 152 -7.77 -16.42 12.82
C ASN A 152 -7.35 -14.95 12.97
N THR A 153 -7.18 -14.53 14.21
CA THR A 153 -6.70 -13.18 14.56
C THR A 153 -5.27 -12.90 14.14
N GLU A 154 -4.49 -13.94 13.81
CA GLU A 154 -3.13 -13.86 13.32
C GLU A 154 -3.00 -14.64 12.02
N ILE A 155 -2.93 -13.94 10.90
CA ILE A 155 -2.62 -14.53 9.59
C ILE A 155 -1.18 -15.05 9.64
N ASN A 156 -1.00 -16.34 9.37
CA ASN A 156 0.31 -16.95 9.25
C ASN A 156 0.68 -17.21 7.78
N PHE A 157 1.96 -17.51 7.55
CA PHE A 157 2.48 -17.77 6.21
C PHE A 157 1.81 -18.97 5.53
N GLU A 158 1.58 -20.05 6.26
CA GLU A 158 1.02 -21.29 5.73
C GLU A 158 -0.42 -21.12 5.25
N GLU A 159 -1.24 -20.43 6.03
CA GLU A 159 -2.62 -20.11 5.68
C GLU A 159 -2.67 -19.20 4.45
N TYR A 160 -1.84 -18.15 4.40
CA TYR A 160 -1.79 -17.27 3.24
C TYR A 160 -1.31 -18.01 1.98
N MET A 161 -0.27 -18.81 2.09
CA MET A 161 0.25 -19.62 0.99
C MET A 161 -0.79 -20.62 0.49
N SER A 162 -1.50 -21.32 1.39
CA SER A 162 -2.61 -22.22 1.06
C SER A 162 -3.71 -21.50 0.27
N ASN A 163 -4.10 -20.30 0.68
CA ASN A 163 -5.11 -19.50 -0.01
C ASN A 163 -4.66 -19.10 -1.42
N LEU A 164 -3.38 -18.72 -1.61
CA LEU A 164 -2.84 -18.43 -2.94
C LEU A 164 -2.84 -19.65 -3.86
N ILE A 165 -2.44 -20.81 -3.34
CA ILE A 165 -2.45 -22.08 -4.10
C ILE A 165 -3.87 -22.45 -4.50
N ASN A 166 -4.81 -22.37 -3.57
CA ASN A 166 -6.22 -22.68 -3.82
C ASN A 166 -6.87 -21.74 -4.85
N SER A 167 -6.43 -20.49 -4.91
CA SER A 167 -6.94 -19.50 -5.86
C SER A 167 -6.38 -19.65 -7.28
N ARG A 168 -5.32 -20.43 -7.51
CA ARG A 168 -4.65 -20.57 -8.84
C ARG A 168 -5.61 -20.89 -9.98
N ALA A 169 -6.53 -21.83 -9.75
CA ALA A 169 -7.48 -22.26 -10.77
C ALA A 169 -8.46 -21.14 -11.16
N TYR A 170 -8.88 -20.34 -10.19
CA TYR A 170 -9.74 -19.19 -10.39
C TYR A 170 -8.99 -18.04 -11.07
N ASP A 171 -7.81 -17.70 -10.56
CA ASP A 171 -7.01 -16.59 -11.05
C ASP A 171 -6.46 -16.83 -12.48
N LYS A 172 -6.38 -18.08 -12.92
CA LYS A 172 -6.02 -18.46 -14.31
C LYS A 172 -7.08 -18.09 -15.33
N GLN A 173 -8.34 -17.87 -14.92
CA GLN A 173 -9.47 -17.57 -15.81
C GLN A 173 -9.62 -16.07 -16.13
N PHE A 174 -8.91 -15.22 -15.40
CA PHE A 174 -8.92 -13.76 -15.54
C PHE A 174 -7.53 -13.23 -15.88
#